data_84f6990163bcee12fe2950d7b8641961
#
_entry.id   84f6990163bcee12fe2950d7b8641961
#
_cell.length_a   1.000
_cell.length_b   1.000
_cell.length_c   1.000
_cell.angle_alpha   90.00
_cell.angle_beta   90.00
_cell.angle_gamma   90.00
#
_symmetry.space_group_name_H-M   'P 1'
#
loop_
_entity.id
_entity.type
_entity.pdbx_description
1 polymer ?
#
loop_
_entity_poly.entity_id
_entity_poly.type
_entity_poly.pdbx_seq_one_letter_code
_entity_poly.pdbx_strand_id
1 'polypeptide(L)'
;MDILLGVGTLVLVLVIMTLFLKYAPYGKQGLQALSGAACATFLPQAFLSYAIGGVFDIKFLQDIGDLAGSLSGIAVGILTCLNLGVAPVFAVIVGLVLHDFKLLPAFIAAYCVAFLIKWIEKKVPEGLDLIVVILFAPAIAFGLASIITPGVLATLKQIGSAVTAVGDNNPYALAVILGLVIPVTGMTPLSSMVLTSLLGLTGVPMAIGALTCTDSSFVNLILFRKLNIGGPSKAFAVCIEPLTQIDLIAQYPVQLYGTNALIGVVNACIVTFSGLVIGVKGMATPIAGAIVLFGFNNAVTSIVTIATVIIVSIVLAYIIGTLINKFNLMNINFKMPSKKNHIKESV
;
A
#
# COMPACT_ATOMS: atom_id res chain seq x y z
N MET A 1 19.18 -12.52 -13.94
CA MET A 1 19.40 -12.56 -12.48
C MET A 1 18.53 -11.50 -11.79
N ASP A 2 18.52 -10.27 -12.26
CA ASP A 2 17.84 -9.13 -11.62
C ASP A 2 16.32 -9.28 -11.52
N ILE A 3 15.65 -9.83 -12.53
CA ILE A 3 14.22 -10.11 -12.49
C ILE A 3 13.88 -11.07 -11.34
N LEU A 4 14.66 -12.14 -11.20
CA LEU A 4 14.45 -13.14 -10.15
C LEU A 4 14.71 -12.55 -8.75
N LEU A 5 15.75 -11.72 -8.63
CA LEU A 5 16.06 -11.02 -7.39
C LEU A 5 15.00 -9.98 -7.02
N GLY A 6 14.51 -9.19 -7.97
CA GLY A 6 13.48 -8.19 -7.72
C GLY A 6 12.15 -8.81 -7.31
N VAL A 7 11.67 -9.82 -8.04
CA VAL A 7 10.44 -10.55 -7.70
C VAL A 7 10.62 -11.34 -6.39
N GLY A 8 11.77 -11.96 -6.17
CA GLY A 8 12.09 -12.66 -4.93
C GLY A 8 12.09 -11.72 -3.71
N THR A 9 12.62 -10.50 -3.87
CA THR A 9 12.58 -9.46 -2.82
C THR A 9 11.13 -9.04 -2.51
N LEU A 10 10.27 -8.86 -3.52
CA LEU A 10 8.86 -8.58 -3.31
C LEU A 10 8.19 -9.70 -2.51
N VAL A 11 8.39 -10.96 -2.90
CA VAL A 11 7.83 -12.12 -2.17
C VAL A 11 8.35 -12.14 -0.73
N LEU A 12 9.62 -11.86 -0.50
CA LEU A 12 10.20 -11.77 0.85
C LEU A 12 9.49 -10.70 1.70
N VAL A 13 9.24 -9.51 1.15
CA VAL A 13 8.48 -8.44 1.84
C VAL A 13 7.08 -8.91 2.20
N LEU A 14 6.38 -9.60 1.30
CA LEU A 14 5.03 -10.13 1.58
C LEU A 14 5.05 -11.17 2.71
N VAL A 15 6.06 -12.04 2.73
CA VAL A 15 6.27 -13.02 3.81
C VAL A 15 6.53 -12.30 5.14
N ILE A 16 7.42 -11.29 5.15
CA ILE A 16 7.72 -10.49 6.35
C ILE A 16 6.45 -9.82 6.90
N MET A 17 5.63 -9.20 6.03
CA MET A 17 4.36 -8.58 6.44
C MET A 17 3.38 -9.60 7.05
N THR A 18 3.26 -10.77 6.44
CA THR A 18 2.41 -11.84 6.95
C THR A 18 2.91 -12.35 8.31
N LEU A 19 4.23 -12.50 8.48
CA LEU A 19 4.85 -12.87 9.74
C LEU A 19 4.68 -11.79 10.80
N PHE A 20 4.83 -10.52 10.43
CA PHE A 20 4.59 -9.38 11.32
C PHE A 20 3.16 -9.38 11.84
N LEU A 21 2.16 -9.53 10.96
CA LEU A 21 0.76 -9.64 11.36
C LEU A 21 0.53 -10.77 12.38
N LYS A 22 1.20 -11.91 12.19
CA LYS A 22 0.96 -13.13 12.97
C LYS A 22 1.68 -13.16 14.31
N TYR A 23 2.93 -12.68 14.35
CA TYR A 23 3.83 -12.89 15.47
C TYR A 23 4.22 -11.62 16.22
N ALA A 24 4.16 -10.45 15.57
CA ALA A 24 4.56 -9.20 16.22
C ALA A 24 3.54 -8.79 17.30
N PRO A 25 4.01 -8.25 18.45
CA PRO A 25 3.13 -7.70 19.47
C PRO A 25 2.28 -6.57 18.85
N TYR A 26 0.96 -6.61 19.01
CA TYR A 26 0.05 -5.63 18.37
C TYR A 26 0.20 -5.51 16.84
N GLY A 27 0.64 -6.56 16.14
CA GLY A 27 0.87 -6.53 14.69
C GLY A 27 -0.35 -6.13 13.88
N LYS A 28 -1.55 -6.59 14.29
CA LYS A 28 -2.82 -6.19 13.65
C LYS A 28 -3.09 -4.69 13.82
N GLN A 29 -2.94 -4.15 15.02
CA GLN A 29 -3.13 -2.73 15.32
C GLN A 29 -2.10 -1.87 14.58
N GLY A 30 -0.85 -2.34 14.47
CA GLY A 30 0.18 -1.69 13.66
C GLY A 30 -0.19 -1.61 12.18
N LEU A 31 -0.64 -2.72 11.57
CA LEU A 31 -1.08 -2.70 10.17
C LEU A 31 -2.33 -1.84 9.95
N GLN A 32 -3.26 -1.80 10.91
CA GLN A 32 -4.42 -0.91 10.84
C GLN A 32 -4.01 0.57 10.91
N ALA A 33 -3.03 0.92 11.75
CA ALA A 33 -2.46 2.27 11.80
C ALA A 33 -1.82 2.66 10.47
N LEU A 34 -1.03 1.76 9.90
CA LEU A 34 -0.39 1.92 8.61
C LEU A 34 -1.40 2.16 7.49
N SER A 35 -2.47 1.35 7.46
CA SER A 35 -3.61 1.49 6.56
C SER A 35 -4.31 2.84 6.72
N GLY A 36 -4.65 3.22 7.96
CA GLY A 36 -5.29 4.50 8.25
C GLY A 36 -4.47 5.69 7.80
N ALA A 37 -3.15 5.66 8.01
CA ALA A 37 -2.24 6.70 7.56
C ALA A 37 -2.16 6.80 6.04
N ALA A 38 -2.07 5.65 5.35
CA ALA A 38 -2.08 5.60 3.89
C ALA A 38 -3.38 6.20 3.32
N CYS A 39 -4.54 5.85 3.91
CA CYS A 39 -5.82 6.43 3.52
C CYS A 39 -5.88 7.94 3.76
N ALA A 40 -5.41 8.41 4.92
CA ALA A 40 -5.46 9.82 5.27
C ALA A 40 -4.56 10.70 4.40
N THR A 41 -3.53 10.14 3.78
CA THR A 41 -2.52 10.88 3.02
C THR A 41 -2.57 10.59 1.52
N PHE A 42 -2.55 9.34 1.10
CA PHE A 42 -2.50 8.98 -0.32
C PHE A 42 -3.83 9.14 -1.05
N LEU A 43 -4.98 8.92 -0.37
CA LEU A 43 -6.27 9.15 -1.02
C LEU A 43 -6.50 10.63 -1.34
N PRO A 44 -6.31 11.60 -0.42
CA PRO A 44 -6.38 13.02 -0.76
C PRO A 44 -5.41 13.38 -1.89
N GLN A 45 -4.17 12.91 -1.86
CA GLN A 45 -3.21 13.15 -2.93
C GLN A 45 -3.71 12.58 -4.26
N ALA A 46 -4.16 11.34 -4.29
CA ALA A 46 -4.62 10.69 -5.52
C ALA A 46 -5.85 11.40 -6.13
N PHE A 47 -6.84 11.73 -5.32
CA PHE A 47 -8.07 12.34 -5.81
C PHE A 47 -7.95 13.85 -6.03
N LEU A 48 -7.38 14.59 -5.08
CA LEU A 48 -7.32 16.04 -5.18
C LEU A 48 -6.19 16.50 -6.08
N SER A 49 -4.95 16.00 -5.88
CA SER A 49 -3.82 16.46 -6.67
C SER A 49 -3.86 15.86 -8.07
N TYR A 50 -3.90 14.54 -8.21
CA TYR A 50 -3.70 13.89 -9.51
C TYR A 50 -4.97 13.79 -10.35
N ALA A 51 -6.09 13.30 -9.78
CA ALA A 51 -7.29 13.06 -10.54
C ALA A 51 -8.02 14.37 -10.88
N ILE A 52 -8.46 15.14 -9.88
CA ILE A 52 -9.28 16.33 -10.12
C ILE A 52 -8.36 17.53 -10.42
N GLY A 53 -7.43 17.84 -9.54
CA GLY A 53 -6.53 18.98 -9.69
C GLY A 53 -5.66 18.90 -10.95
N GLY A 54 -5.11 17.72 -11.25
CA GLY A 54 -4.25 17.49 -12.41
C GLY A 54 -5.02 17.51 -13.75
N VAL A 55 -6.17 16.83 -13.81
CA VAL A 55 -6.97 16.73 -15.05
C VAL A 55 -7.63 18.07 -15.41
N PHE A 56 -8.09 18.83 -14.41
CA PHE A 56 -8.78 20.12 -14.62
C PHE A 56 -7.87 21.33 -14.40
N ASP A 57 -6.56 21.12 -14.17
CA ASP A 57 -5.56 22.16 -13.89
C ASP A 57 -5.95 23.10 -12.75
N ILE A 58 -6.51 22.54 -11.65
CA ILE A 58 -6.93 23.30 -10.47
C ILE A 58 -5.80 23.25 -9.44
N LYS A 59 -4.90 24.25 -9.49
CA LYS A 59 -3.71 24.33 -8.63
C LYS A 59 -4.02 24.25 -7.15
N PHE A 60 -5.08 24.88 -6.68
CA PHE A 60 -5.51 24.83 -5.27
C PHE A 60 -5.76 23.38 -4.79
N LEU A 61 -6.37 22.53 -5.63
CA LEU A 61 -6.59 21.12 -5.29
C LEU A 61 -5.28 20.31 -5.37
N GLN A 62 -4.41 20.62 -6.34
CA GLN A 62 -3.08 20.02 -6.43
C GLN A 62 -2.29 20.28 -5.15
N ASP A 63 -2.22 21.55 -4.71
CA ASP A 63 -1.47 21.96 -3.52
C ASP A 63 -1.99 21.25 -2.25
N ILE A 64 -3.31 21.13 -2.06
CA ILE A 64 -3.91 20.42 -0.91
C ILE A 64 -3.58 18.93 -0.96
N GLY A 65 -3.74 18.29 -2.12
CA GLY A 65 -3.46 16.87 -2.28
C GLY A 65 -1.99 16.55 -2.04
N ASP A 66 -1.08 17.34 -2.60
CA ASP A 66 0.37 17.17 -2.43
C ASP A 66 0.81 17.39 -0.98
N LEU A 67 0.23 18.39 -0.31
CA LEU A 67 0.46 18.61 1.11
C LEU A 67 0.04 17.38 1.92
N ALA A 68 -1.17 16.87 1.70
CA ALA A 68 -1.64 15.68 2.41
C ALA A 68 -0.71 14.46 2.18
N GLY A 69 -0.31 14.21 0.92
CA GLY A 69 0.60 13.12 0.56
C GLY A 69 2.00 13.25 1.17
N SER A 70 2.49 14.48 1.31
CA SER A 70 3.81 14.76 1.90
C SER A 70 3.90 14.41 3.39
N LEU A 71 2.78 14.47 4.10
CA LEU A 71 2.71 14.28 5.56
C LEU A 71 2.48 12.82 6.01
N SER A 72 2.76 11.85 5.14
CA SER A 72 2.56 10.42 5.44
C SER A 72 3.36 9.93 6.65
N GLY A 73 4.55 10.46 6.89
CA GLY A 73 5.37 10.16 8.06
C GLY A 73 4.73 10.63 9.36
N ILE A 74 4.17 11.86 9.39
CA ILE A 74 3.42 12.38 10.54
C ILE A 74 2.20 11.51 10.82
N ALA A 75 1.38 11.27 9.80
CA ALA A 75 0.14 10.52 9.94
C ALA A 75 0.39 9.11 10.50
N VAL A 76 1.37 8.39 9.95
CA VAL A 76 1.67 7.03 10.42
C VAL A 76 2.30 7.02 11.79
N GLY A 77 3.15 8.01 12.11
CA GLY A 77 3.75 8.15 13.44
C GLY A 77 2.69 8.30 14.53
N ILE A 78 1.76 9.23 14.33
CA ILE A 78 0.64 9.48 15.26
C ILE A 78 -0.25 8.24 15.37
N LEU A 79 -0.77 7.73 14.24
CA LEU A 79 -1.73 6.63 14.25
C LEU A 79 -1.15 5.33 14.79
N THR A 80 0.14 5.06 14.55
CA THR A 80 0.81 3.87 15.12
C THR A 80 0.89 3.96 16.63
N CYS A 81 1.34 5.09 17.17
CA CYS A 81 1.39 5.29 18.62
C CYS A 81 0.00 5.18 19.26
N LEU A 82 -1.02 5.85 18.69
CA LEU A 82 -2.39 5.78 19.20
C LEU A 82 -2.97 4.37 19.18
N ASN A 83 -2.82 3.64 18.06
CA ASN A 83 -3.34 2.26 17.94
C ASN A 83 -2.61 1.26 18.85
N LEU A 84 -1.39 1.57 19.26
CA LEU A 84 -0.67 0.80 20.26
C LEU A 84 -0.98 1.22 21.71
N GLY A 85 -1.83 2.25 21.90
CA GLY A 85 -2.29 2.71 23.21
C GLY A 85 -1.32 3.66 23.92
N VAL A 86 -0.55 4.44 23.19
CA VAL A 86 0.26 5.57 23.68
C VAL A 86 -0.64 6.79 23.86
N ALA A 87 -0.39 7.59 24.90
CA ALA A 87 -1.14 8.83 25.15
C ALA A 87 -1.08 9.78 23.94
N PRO A 88 -2.19 10.51 23.62
CA PRO A 88 -2.28 11.32 22.40
C PRO A 88 -1.17 12.36 22.27
N VAL A 89 -0.78 13.03 23.35
CA VAL A 89 0.29 14.03 23.34
C VAL A 89 1.62 13.40 22.90
N PHE A 90 1.97 12.26 23.43
CA PHE A 90 3.20 11.54 23.07
C PHE A 90 3.16 11.02 21.63
N ALA A 91 1.99 10.57 21.18
CA ALA A 91 1.79 10.15 19.79
C ALA A 91 2.06 11.32 18.81
N VAL A 92 1.55 12.52 19.12
CA VAL A 92 1.79 13.72 18.31
C VAL A 92 3.28 14.10 18.31
N ILE A 93 3.96 14.07 19.46
CA ILE A 93 5.39 14.36 19.56
C ILE A 93 6.21 13.44 18.65
N VAL A 94 5.92 12.14 18.64
CA VAL A 94 6.59 11.18 17.75
C VAL A 94 6.27 11.45 16.29
N GLY A 95 5.01 11.73 15.98
CA GLY A 95 4.60 12.01 14.60
C GLY A 95 5.29 13.24 14.01
N LEU A 96 5.38 14.34 14.77
CA LEU A 96 5.98 15.59 14.30
C LEU A 96 7.44 15.44 13.84
N VAL A 97 8.24 14.64 14.54
CA VAL A 97 9.66 14.43 14.17
C VAL A 97 9.84 13.47 13.00
N LEU A 98 8.77 12.79 12.57
CA LEU A 98 8.78 11.87 11.43
C LEU A 98 8.30 12.54 10.12
N HIS A 99 8.16 13.86 10.07
CA HIS A 99 7.57 14.59 8.95
C HIS A 99 8.26 14.34 7.59
N ASP A 100 9.58 14.23 7.55
CA ASP A 100 10.37 14.04 6.32
C ASP A 100 10.47 12.58 5.88
N PHE A 101 9.99 11.67 6.72
CA PHE A 101 10.09 10.24 6.42
C PHE A 101 8.86 9.73 5.65
N LYS A 102 9.10 8.77 4.76
CA LYS A 102 8.02 8.07 4.06
C LYS A 102 7.31 7.09 5.00
N LEU A 103 6.13 6.63 4.56
CA LEU A 103 5.21 5.82 5.34
C LEU A 103 5.87 4.64 6.09
N LEU A 104 6.66 3.81 5.38
CA LEU A 104 7.21 2.58 5.96
C LEU A 104 8.35 2.82 6.97
N PRO A 105 9.37 3.65 6.71
CA PRO A 105 10.38 3.98 7.72
C PRO A 105 9.79 4.61 8.97
N ALA A 106 8.86 5.57 8.80
CA ALA A 106 8.19 6.21 9.91
C ALA A 106 7.32 5.24 10.72
N PHE A 107 6.63 4.31 10.06
CA PHE A 107 5.88 3.24 10.71
C PHE A 107 6.76 2.39 11.62
N ILE A 108 7.87 1.87 11.09
CA ILE A 108 8.75 0.98 11.86
C ILE A 108 9.34 1.71 13.06
N ALA A 109 9.78 2.97 12.88
CA ALA A 109 10.31 3.80 13.95
C ALA A 109 9.27 4.06 15.04
N ALA A 110 8.06 4.51 14.66
CA ALA A 110 6.96 4.76 15.58
C ALA A 110 6.52 3.49 16.33
N TYR A 111 6.46 2.35 15.63
CA TYR A 111 6.12 1.06 16.23
C TYR A 111 7.11 0.67 17.33
N CYS A 112 8.41 0.80 17.09
CA CYS A 112 9.44 0.51 18.10
C CYS A 112 9.37 1.48 19.28
N VAL A 113 9.25 2.79 18.99
CA VAL A 113 9.23 3.83 20.03
C VAL A 113 7.96 3.78 20.89
N ALA A 114 6.83 3.35 20.34
CA ALA A 114 5.60 3.19 21.11
C ALA A 114 5.78 2.26 22.31
N PHE A 115 6.54 1.18 22.17
CA PHE A 115 6.83 0.28 23.32
C PHE A 115 7.72 0.96 24.37
N LEU A 116 8.68 1.76 23.93
CA LEU A 116 9.52 2.54 24.84
C LEU A 116 8.67 3.57 25.63
N ILE A 117 7.80 4.29 24.96
CA ILE A 117 6.91 5.26 25.63
C ILE A 117 6.01 4.55 26.65
N LYS A 118 5.37 3.45 26.27
CA LYS A 118 4.54 2.65 27.19
C LYS A 118 5.32 2.10 28.37
N TRP A 119 6.59 1.83 28.21
CA TRP A 119 7.46 1.43 29.32
C TRP A 119 7.76 2.64 30.23
N ILE A 120 8.01 3.83 29.67
CA ILE A 120 8.21 5.07 30.43
C ILE A 120 6.95 5.43 31.23
N GLU A 121 5.77 5.44 30.58
CA GLU A 121 4.47 5.71 31.22
C GLU A 121 4.18 4.80 32.43
N LYS A 122 4.72 3.58 32.44
CA LYS A 122 4.53 2.63 33.54
C LYS A 122 5.53 2.77 34.68
N LYS A 123 6.72 3.32 34.42
CA LYS A 123 7.85 3.35 35.36
C LYS A 123 8.14 4.71 35.92
N VAL A 124 7.82 5.76 35.17
CA VAL A 124 8.09 7.14 35.54
C VAL A 124 6.82 7.75 36.14
N PRO A 125 6.92 8.48 37.28
CA PRO A 125 5.78 9.16 37.85
C PRO A 125 5.13 10.15 36.87
N GLU A 126 3.79 10.30 36.99
CA GLU A 126 3.01 11.24 36.20
C GLU A 126 3.58 12.67 36.31
N GLY A 127 3.73 13.36 35.17
CA GLY A 127 4.35 14.67 35.04
C GLY A 127 5.85 14.63 34.72
N LEU A 128 6.63 13.71 35.28
CA LEU A 128 8.02 13.49 34.89
C LEU A 128 8.12 12.64 33.59
N ASP A 129 7.16 11.77 33.35
CA ASP A 129 7.04 10.99 32.11
C ASP A 129 7.04 11.87 30.87
N LEU A 130 6.31 13.01 30.91
CA LEU A 130 6.29 13.98 29.82
C LEU A 130 7.71 14.50 29.48
N ILE A 131 8.50 14.87 30.50
CA ILE A 131 9.86 15.38 30.28
C ILE A 131 10.75 14.29 29.69
N VAL A 132 10.66 13.06 30.23
CA VAL A 132 11.46 11.94 29.74
C VAL A 132 11.08 11.59 28.30
N VAL A 133 9.78 11.55 27.98
CA VAL A 133 9.32 11.26 26.60
C VAL A 133 9.78 12.35 25.64
N ILE A 134 9.65 13.65 25.98
CA ILE A 134 10.07 14.75 25.11
C ILE A 134 11.58 14.68 24.81
N LEU A 135 12.41 14.29 25.78
CA LEU A 135 13.85 14.26 25.59
C LEU A 135 14.31 13.05 24.75
N PHE A 136 13.71 11.89 24.95
CA PHE A 136 14.23 10.63 24.37
C PHE A 136 13.44 10.11 23.20
N ALA A 137 12.10 10.11 23.25
CA ALA A 137 11.29 9.47 22.23
C ALA A 137 11.44 10.10 20.82
N PRO A 138 11.43 11.43 20.64
CA PRO A 138 11.66 12.07 19.35
C PRO A 138 13.04 11.75 18.77
N ALA A 139 14.09 11.84 19.58
CA ALA A 139 15.46 11.57 19.14
C ALA A 139 15.62 10.11 18.69
N ILE A 140 15.05 9.17 19.44
CA ILE A 140 15.09 7.75 19.09
C ILE A 140 14.24 7.46 17.85
N ALA A 141 13.04 8.07 17.74
CA ALA A 141 12.18 7.90 16.57
C ALA A 141 12.86 8.40 15.29
N PHE A 142 13.41 9.60 15.33
CA PHE A 142 14.13 10.19 14.21
C PHE A 142 15.36 9.35 13.82
N GLY A 143 16.17 8.96 14.80
CA GLY A 143 17.37 8.13 14.59
C GLY A 143 17.04 6.77 13.98
N LEU A 144 16.02 6.07 14.49
CA LEU A 144 15.54 4.81 13.92
C LEU A 144 15.04 4.99 12.48
N ALA A 145 14.20 6.00 12.22
CA ALA A 145 13.69 6.27 10.88
C ALA A 145 14.84 6.57 9.90
N SER A 146 15.85 7.33 10.32
CA SER A 146 17.04 7.64 9.52
C SER A 146 17.85 6.40 9.17
N ILE A 147 18.04 5.48 10.11
CA ILE A 147 18.78 4.22 9.90
C ILE A 147 17.98 3.27 8.99
N ILE A 148 16.66 3.22 9.12
CA ILE A 148 15.79 2.30 8.38
C ILE A 148 15.58 2.76 6.94
N THR A 149 15.54 4.07 6.69
CA THR A 149 15.24 4.64 5.36
C THR A 149 16.11 4.09 4.24
N PRO A 150 17.46 4.01 4.37
CA PRO A 150 18.30 3.43 3.31
C PRO A 150 17.94 1.99 2.98
N GLY A 151 17.61 1.18 3.98
CA GLY A 151 17.20 -0.21 3.78
C GLY A 151 15.88 -0.35 3.02
N VAL A 152 14.89 0.50 3.32
CA VAL A 152 13.61 0.53 2.60
C VAL A 152 13.82 0.98 1.15
N LEU A 153 14.64 2.02 0.92
CA LEU A 153 14.95 2.48 -0.43
C LEU A 153 15.71 1.42 -1.24
N ALA A 154 16.66 0.72 -0.62
CA ALA A 154 17.37 -0.38 -1.25
C ALA A 154 16.42 -1.53 -1.63
N THR A 155 15.45 -1.86 -0.78
CA THR A 155 14.41 -2.86 -1.05
C THR A 155 13.56 -2.47 -2.26
N LEU A 156 13.07 -1.22 -2.30
CA LEU A 156 12.31 -0.70 -3.43
C LEU A 156 13.14 -0.71 -4.73
N LYS A 157 14.41 -0.30 -4.64
CA LYS A 157 15.32 -0.31 -5.78
C LYS A 157 15.60 -1.73 -6.29
N GLN A 158 15.70 -2.71 -5.38
CA GLN A 158 15.88 -4.12 -5.74
C GLN A 158 14.62 -4.69 -6.42
N ILE A 159 13.42 -4.36 -5.92
CA ILE A 159 12.16 -4.73 -6.60
C ILE A 159 12.11 -4.08 -7.99
N GLY A 160 12.49 -2.81 -8.08
CA GLY A 160 12.53 -2.06 -9.33
C GLY A 160 13.54 -2.59 -10.35
N SER A 161 14.61 -3.26 -9.91
CA SER A 161 15.59 -3.85 -10.84
C SER A 161 14.98 -4.91 -11.75
N ALA A 162 13.89 -5.59 -11.33
CA ALA A 162 13.14 -6.49 -12.18
C ALA A 162 12.50 -5.76 -13.38
N VAL A 163 12.05 -4.53 -13.17
CA VAL A 163 11.44 -3.69 -14.22
C VAL A 163 12.51 -3.19 -15.19
N THR A 164 13.61 -2.65 -14.66
CA THR A 164 14.70 -2.09 -15.49
C THR A 164 15.47 -3.15 -16.26
N ALA A 165 15.54 -4.37 -15.77
CA ALA A 165 16.25 -5.47 -16.42
C ALA A 165 15.62 -5.94 -17.75
N VAL A 166 14.33 -5.64 -17.96
CA VAL A 166 13.65 -5.99 -19.24
C VAL A 166 13.98 -4.96 -20.33
N GLY A 167 14.21 -3.71 -19.95
CA GLY A 167 14.48 -2.62 -20.89
C GLY A 167 13.32 -2.30 -21.84
N ASP A 168 13.57 -1.33 -22.73
CA ASP A 168 12.54 -0.85 -23.67
C ASP A 168 12.37 -1.73 -24.93
N ASN A 169 13.20 -2.75 -25.09
CA ASN A 169 13.25 -3.54 -26.32
C ASN A 169 12.09 -4.54 -26.48
N ASN A 170 11.38 -4.84 -25.39
CA ASN A 170 10.25 -5.77 -25.42
C ASN A 170 9.09 -5.26 -24.55
N PRO A 171 8.14 -4.51 -25.13
CA PRO A 171 7.06 -3.90 -24.38
C PRO A 171 6.14 -4.90 -23.68
N TYR A 172 5.94 -6.10 -24.24
CA TYR A 172 5.12 -7.12 -23.60
C TYR A 172 5.86 -7.84 -22.45
N ALA A 173 7.17 -8.04 -22.57
CA ALA A 173 7.95 -8.56 -21.45
C ALA A 173 7.96 -7.56 -20.28
N LEU A 174 8.08 -6.27 -20.58
CA LEU A 174 7.93 -5.20 -19.59
C LEU A 174 6.53 -5.20 -18.97
N ALA A 175 5.48 -5.35 -19.79
CA ALA A 175 4.10 -5.45 -19.32
C ALA A 175 3.91 -6.61 -18.33
N VAL A 176 4.45 -7.79 -18.62
CA VAL A 176 4.38 -8.94 -17.71
C VAL A 176 5.00 -8.61 -16.35
N ILE A 177 6.19 -8.02 -16.32
CA ILE A 177 6.86 -7.67 -15.06
C ILE A 177 6.11 -6.57 -14.30
N LEU A 178 5.67 -5.51 -14.99
CA LEU A 178 4.89 -4.45 -14.36
C LEU A 178 3.56 -4.97 -13.83
N GLY A 179 2.84 -5.78 -14.61
CA GLY A 179 1.57 -6.38 -14.21
C GLY A 179 1.69 -7.33 -13.02
N LEU A 180 2.84 -7.97 -12.87
CA LEU A 180 3.12 -8.83 -11.72
C LEU A 180 3.48 -8.02 -10.47
N VAL A 181 4.29 -6.96 -10.61
CA VAL A 181 4.90 -6.24 -9.48
C VAL A 181 4.01 -5.11 -8.96
N ILE A 182 3.47 -4.28 -9.87
CA ILE A 182 2.82 -3.02 -9.48
C ILE A 182 1.53 -3.23 -8.65
N PRO A 183 0.54 -4.07 -9.06
CA PRO A 183 -0.68 -4.24 -8.29
C PRO A 183 -0.40 -4.88 -6.91
N VAL A 184 0.57 -5.79 -6.85
CA VAL A 184 0.99 -6.41 -5.59
C VAL A 184 1.65 -5.38 -4.67
N THR A 185 2.57 -4.57 -5.20
CA THR A 185 3.24 -3.50 -4.43
C THR A 185 2.23 -2.47 -3.92
N GLY A 186 1.19 -2.14 -4.72
CA GLY A 186 0.11 -1.23 -4.33
C GLY A 186 -0.73 -1.71 -3.15
N MET A 187 -0.75 -3.02 -2.90
CA MET A 187 -1.40 -3.61 -1.73
C MET A 187 -0.45 -3.76 -0.51
N THR A 188 0.71 -3.16 -0.56
CA THR A 188 1.73 -3.22 0.49
C THR A 188 2.13 -1.81 0.96
N PRO A 189 2.74 -1.67 2.15
CA PRO A 189 3.24 -0.37 2.63
C PRO A 189 4.38 0.21 1.80
N LEU A 190 4.92 -0.55 0.84
CA LEU A 190 5.95 -0.04 -0.08
C LEU A 190 5.39 1.01 -1.04
N SER A 191 4.09 0.96 -1.31
CA SER A 191 3.37 1.86 -2.22
C SER A 191 3.81 1.78 -3.69
N SER A 192 2.90 1.43 -4.56
CA SER A 192 3.12 1.46 -6.02
C SER A 192 3.44 2.87 -6.55
N MET A 193 2.89 3.91 -5.92
CA MET A 193 3.21 5.30 -6.25
C MET A 193 4.69 5.61 -6.00
N VAL A 194 5.21 5.22 -4.82
CA VAL A 194 6.62 5.44 -4.46
C VAL A 194 7.52 4.63 -5.38
N LEU A 195 7.19 3.37 -5.65
CA LEU A 195 7.97 2.52 -6.56
C LEU A 195 8.02 3.11 -7.97
N THR A 196 6.89 3.45 -8.57
CA THR A 196 6.82 3.98 -9.95
C THR A 196 7.46 5.36 -10.07
N SER A 197 7.38 6.19 -9.03
CA SER A 197 8.08 7.47 -8.95
C SER A 197 9.59 7.29 -8.86
N LEU A 198 10.07 6.35 -8.01
CA LEU A 198 11.49 6.03 -7.85
C LEU A 198 12.10 5.51 -9.16
N LEU A 199 11.37 4.68 -9.89
CA LEU A 199 11.78 4.15 -11.19
C LEU A 199 11.67 5.18 -12.32
N GLY A 200 11.06 6.32 -12.07
CA GLY A 200 10.86 7.36 -13.06
C GLY A 200 9.93 6.97 -14.20
N LEU A 201 9.01 6.03 -13.98
CA LEU A 201 8.12 5.53 -15.04
C LEU A 201 7.24 6.65 -15.60
N THR A 202 7.19 6.72 -16.92
CA THR A 202 6.31 7.60 -17.72
C THR A 202 5.86 6.86 -18.98
N GLY A 203 4.97 7.45 -19.77
CA GLY A 203 4.50 6.84 -21.02
C GLY A 203 3.63 5.58 -20.78
N VAL A 204 3.79 4.58 -21.64
CA VAL A 204 3.06 3.31 -21.57
C VAL A 204 3.33 2.55 -20.24
N PRO A 205 4.58 2.45 -19.76
CA PRO A 205 4.85 1.82 -18.47
C PRO A 205 4.07 2.44 -17.30
N MET A 206 3.88 3.76 -17.31
CA MET A 206 3.11 4.42 -16.25
C MET A 206 1.60 4.17 -16.40
N ALA A 207 1.08 4.13 -17.63
CA ALA A 207 -0.31 3.75 -17.89
C ALA A 207 -0.61 2.31 -17.44
N ILE A 208 0.34 1.37 -17.66
CA ILE A 208 0.26 0.01 -17.13
C ILE A 208 0.18 0.07 -15.60
N GLY A 209 1.08 0.81 -14.95
CA GLY A 209 1.08 0.95 -13.49
C GLY A 209 -0.24 1.49 -12.94
N ALA A 210 -0.81 2.52 -13.57
CA ALA A 210 -2.09 3.09 -13.17
C ALA A 210 -3.25 2.11 -13.31
N LEU A 211 -3.38 1.45 -14.47
CA LEU A 211 -4.50 0.54 -14.72
C LEU A 211 -4.38 -0.80 -14.01
N THR A 212 -3.17 -1.30 -13.74
CA THR A 212 -3.00 -2.50 -12.90
C THR A 212 -3.25 -2.22 -11.41
N CYS A 213 -3.07 -1.00 -10.94
CA CYS A 213 -3.58 -0.60 -9.62
C CYS A 213 -5.11 -0.45 -9.60
N THR A 214 -5.70 0.07 -10.69
CA THR A 214 -7.15 0.16 -10.83
C THR A 214 -7.79 -1.23 -10.90
N ASP A 215 -7.19 -2.18 -11.63
CA ASP A 215 -7.68 -3.55 -11.73
C ASP A 215 -7.70 -4.24 -10.36
N SER A 216 -6.67 -4.02 -9.54
CA SER A 216 -6.56 -4.62 -8.21
C SER A 216 -7.73 -4.24 -7.30
N SER A 217 -8.31 -3.05 -7.47
CA SER A 217 -9.52 -2.61 -6.78
C SER A 217 -10.70 -3.52 -7.07
N PHE A 218 -10.95 -3.83 -8.34
CA PHE A 218 -12.07 -4.68 -8.76
C PHE A 218 -11.80 -6.16 -8.50
N VAL A 219 -10.57 -6.62 -8.66
CA VAL A 219 -10.14 -7.97 -8.28
C VAL A 219 -10.42 -8.21 -6.81
N ASN A 220 -9.96 -7.31 -5.94
CA ASN A 220 -10.15 -7.46 -4.51
C ASN A 220 -11.62 -7.33 -4.10
N LEU A 221 -12.40 -6.43 -4.73
CA LEU A 221 -13.86 -6.33 -4.51
C LEU A 221 -14.53 -7.70 -4.70
N ILE A 222 -14.24 -8.37 -5.82
CA ILE A 222 -14.84 -9.65 -6.15
C ILE A 222 -14.34 -10.77 -5.23
N LEU A 223 -13.02 -10.83 -4.96
CA LEU A 223 -12.45 -11.84 -4.07
C LEU A 223 -12.97 -11.71 -2.64
N PHE A 224 -13.03 -10.50 -2.07
CA PHE A 224 -13.56 -10.27 -0.73
C PHE A 224 -15.01 -10.75 -0.61
N ARG A 225 -15.84 -10.46 -1.62
CA ARG A 225 -17.24 -10.94 -1.66
C ARG A 225 -17.33 -12.45 -1.85
N LYS A 226 -16.56 -13.01 -2.78
CA LYS A 226 -16.63 -14.42 -3.16
C LYS A 226 -16.07 -15.34 -2.08
N LEU A 227 -15.02 -14.90 -1.38
CA LEU A 227 -14.34 -15.65 -0.32
C LEU A 227 -14.84 -15.29 1.09
N ASN A 228 -15.88 -14.43 1.19
CA ASN A 228 -16.45 -13.95 2.46
C ASN A 228 -15.44 -13.31 3.41
N ILE A 229 -14.49 -12.51 2.85
CA ILE A 229 -13.47 -11.82 3.63
C ILE A 229 -14.04 -10.48 4.15
N GLY A 230 -14.19 -10.32 5.47
CA GLY A 230 -14.53 -9.05 6.12
C GLY A 230 -15.92 -8.47 5.86
N GLY A 231 -16.75 -9.10 5.02
CA GLY A 231 -18.11 -8.66 4.70
C GLY A 231 -18.20 -7.53 3.64
N PRO A 232 -19.45 -7.09 3.29
CA PRO A 232 -19.68 -6.18 2.15
C PRO A 232 -19.01 -4.82 2.30
N SER A 233 -19.02 -4.22 3.50
CA SER A 233 -18.40 -2.91 3.75
C SER A 233 -16.90 -2.94 3.49
N LYS A 234 -16.22 -4.00 3.92
CA LYS A 234 -14.79 -4.20 3.69
C LYS A 234 -14.46 -4.43 2.21
N ALA A 235 -15.35 -5.13 1.50
CA ALA A 235 -15.22 -5.32 0.06
C ALA A 235 -15.32 -3.99 -0.72
N PHE A 236 -16.17 -3.06 -0.31
CA PHE A 236 -16.22 -1.72 -0.91
C PHE A 236 -15.00 -0.88 -0.53
N ALA A 237 -14.57 -0.94 0.73
CA ALA A 237 -13.38 -0.19 1.17
C ALA A 237 -12.12 -0.61 0.39
N VAL A 238 -11.90 -1.92 0.20
CA VAL A 238 -10.76 -2.43 -0.56
C VAL A 238 -10.83 -2.09 -2.05
N CYS A 239 -12.03 -1.89 -2.59
CA CYS A 239 -12.21 -1.43 -3.98
C CYS A 239 -11.75 0.03 -4.16
N ILE A 240 -12.01 0.89 -3.17
CA ILE A 240 -11.58 2.29 -3.24
C ILE A 240 -10.06 2.38 -3.09
N GLU A 241 -9.51 1.72 -2.07
CA GLU A 241 -8.08 1.69 -1.79
C GLU A 241 -7.71 0.37 -1.09
N PRO A 242 -6.94 -0.52 -1.73
CA PRO A 242 -6.56 -1.81 -1.15
C PRO A 242 -5.87 -1.69 0.22
N LEU A 243 -5.06 -0.65 0.43
CA LEU A 243 -4.37 -0.42 1.70
C LEU A 243 -5.33 -0.23 2.88
N THR A 244 -6.59 0.15 2.65
CA THR A 244 -7.61 0.26 3.71
C THR A 244 -7.88 -1.06 4.44
N GLN A 245 -7.56 -2.18 3.81
CA GLN A 245 -7.81 -3.52 4.32
C GLN A 245 -6.53 -4.38 4.35
N ILE A 246 -5.38 -3.74 4.56
CA ILE A 246 -4.08 -4.41 4.53
C ILE A 246 -3.97 -5.55 5.56
N ASP A 247 -4.64 -5.41 6.69
CA ASP A 247 -4.70 -6.45 7.73
C ASP A 247 -5.45 -7.71 7.26
N LEU A 248 -6.49 -7.55 6.45
CA LEU A 248 -7.22 -8.66 5.84
C LEU A 248 -6.46 -9.23 4.63
N ILE A 249 -5.86 -8.37 3.81
CA ILE A 249 -5.04 -8.80 2.67
C ILE A 249 -3.87 -9.66 3.15
N ALA A 250 -3.17 -9.23 4.21
CA ALA A 250 -2.04 -9.98 4.77
C ALA A 250 -2.44 -11.32 5.45
N GLN A 251 -3.73 -11.52 5.74
CA GLN A 251 -4.23 -12.83 6.23
C GLN A 251 -4.39 -13.86 5.12
N TYR A 252 -4.60 -13.43 3.87
CA TYR A 252 -4.87 -14.28 2.71
C TYR A 252 -3.86 -13.98 1.56
N PRO A 253 -2.54 -14.03 1.83
CA PRO A 253 -1.53 -13.53 0.89
C PRO A 253 -1.52 -14.29 -0.44
N VAL A 254 -1.61 -15.62 -0.42
CA VAL A 254 -1.56 -16.44 -1.63
C VAL A 254 -2.76 -16.13 -2.53
N GLN A 255 -3.96 -16.08 -1.96
CA GLN A 255 -5.18 -15.85 -2.69
C GLN A 255 -5.27 -14.43 -3.26
N LEU A 256 -4.90 -13.42 -2.47
CA LEU A 256 -5.06 -12.03 -2.87
C LEU A 256 -3.88 -11.52 -3.69
N TYR A 257 -2.64 -11.65 -3.22
CA TYR A 257 -1.48 -11.21 -4.01
C TYR A 257 -1.30 -12.05 -5.28
N GLY A 258 -1.45 -13.38 -5.19
CA GLY A 258 -1.31 -14.27 -6.35
C GLY A 258 -2.34 -13.98 -7.44
N THR A 259 -3.61 -13.78 -7.06
CA THR A 259 -4.67 -13.47 -8.03
C THR A 259 -4.46 -12.09 -8.66
N ASN A 260 -4.09 -11.08 -7.86
CA ASN A 260 -3.80 -9.74 -8.38
C ASN A 260 -2.59 -9.74 -9.32
N ALA A 261 -1.54 -10.49 -9.01
CA ALA A 261 -0.38 -10.64 -9.90
C ALA A 261 -0.77 -11.27 -11.24
N LEU A 262 -1.54 -12.37 -11.23
CA LEU A 262 -1.97 -13.07 -12.45
C LEU A 262 -2.86 -12.18 -13.33
N ILE A 263 -3.87 -11.54 -12.74
CA ILE A 263 -4.80 -10.67 -13.48
C ILE A 263 -4.08 -9.41 -13.95
N GLY A 264 -3.20 -8.86 -13.11
CA GLY A 264 -2.37 -7.70 -13.45
C GLY A 264 -1.51 -7.93 -14.70
N VAL A 265 -0.94 -9.13 -14.88
CA VAL A 265 -0.21 -9.48 -16.11
C VAL A 265 -1.12 -9.42 -17.34
N VAL A 266 -2.33 -10.00 -17.26
CA VAL A 266 -3.29 -9.98 -18.38
C VAL A 266 -3.66 -8.52 -18.73
N ASN A 267 -4.01 -7.73 -17.73
CA ASN A 267 -4.41 -6.34 -17.93
C ASN A 267 -3.25 -5.46 -18.40
N ALA A 268 -2.03 -5.70 -17.94
CA ALA A 268 -0.84 -5.00 -18.43
C ALA A 268 -0.62 -5.22 -19.93
N CYS A 269 -0.85 -6.43 -20.43
CA CYS A 269 -0.79 -6.72 -21.87
C CYS A 269 -1.90 -5.98 -22.65
N ILE A 270 -3.12 -5.89 -22.11
CA ILE A 270 -4.23 -5.14 -22.69
C ILE A 270 -3.87 -3.65 -22.78
N VAL A 271 -3.32 -3.08 -21.70
CA VAL A 271 -2.90 -1.66 -21.67
C VAL A 271 -1.77 -1.40 -22.67
N THR A 272 -0.80 -2.29 -22.76
CA THR A 272 0.28 -2.19 -23.75
C THR A 272 -0.26 -2.18 -25.17
N PHE A 273 -1.21 -3.06 -25.47
CA PHE A 273 -1.85 -3.12 -26.79
C PHE A 273 -2.65 -1.84 -27.10
N SER A 274 -3.28 -1.22 -26.10
CA SER A 274 -4.06 0.02 -26.30
C SER A 274 -3.19 1.24 -26.62
N GLY A 275 -1.90 1.20 -26.26
CA GLY A 275 -0.96 2.31 -26.46
C GLY A 275 -1.22 3.53 -25.56
N LEU A 276 -2.04 3.40 -24.50
CA LEU A 276 -2.28 4.50 -23.56
C LEU A 276 -0.99 4.93 -22.86
N VAL A 277 -0.88 6.24 -22.59
CA VAL A 277 0.29 6.84 -21.95
C VAL A 277 -0.09 7.73 -20.76
N ILE A 278 0.82 7.88 -19.80
CA ILE A 278 0.75 8.89 -18.74
C ILE A 278 2.10 9.61 -18.71
N GLY A 279 2.11 10.92 -18.96
CA GLY A 279 3.33 11.73 -19.05
C GLY A 279 3.96 12.13 -17.70
N VAL A 280 3.32 11.82 -16.57
CA VAL A 280 3.77 12.16 -15.22
C VAL A 280 4.09 10.90 -14.42
N LYS A 281 4.94 11.03 -13.40
CA LYS A 281 5.41 9.91 -12.55
C LYS A 281 4.47 9.67 -11.36
N GLY A 282 4.54 8.47 -10.78
CA GLY A 282 3.87 8.19 -9.50
C GLY A 282 2.35 8.02 -9.58
N MET A 283 1.79 7.78 -10.77
CA MET A 283 0.34 7.66 -10.99
C MET A 283 -0.21 6.23 -10.81
N ALA A 284 0.59 5.31 -10.30
CA ALA A 284 0.14 3.95 -9.98
C ALA A 284 -0.71 3.97 -8.71
N THR A 285 -1.94 4.45 -8.85
CA THR A 285 -2.94 4.54 -7.79
C THR A 285 -4.21 3.80 -8.25
N PRO A 286 -5.05 3.32 -7.34
CA PRO A 286 -6.30 2.66 -7.70
C PRO A 286 -7.19 3.54 -8.60
N ILE A 287 -8.42 3.79 -8.26
CA ILE A 287 -9.41 4.50 -9.12
C ILE A 287 -8.86 5.82 -9.70
N ALA A 288 -8.09 6.59 -8.92
CA ALA A 288 -7.55 7.87 -9.36
C ALA A 288 -6.58 7.73 -10.55
N GLY A 289 -5.80 6.64 -10.63
CA GLY A 289 -4.90 6.37 -11.75
C GLY A 289 -5.61 6.24 -13.10
N ALA A 290 -6.83 5.67 -13.10
CA ALA A 290 -7.65 5.58 -14.30
C ALA A 290 -8.15 6.97 -14.77
N ILE A 291 -8.46 7.86 -13.84
CA ILE A 291 -8.94 9.22 -14.17
C ILE A 291 -7.82 10.05 -14.81
N VAL A 292 -6.60 9.92 -14.34
CA VAL A 292 -5.43 10.65 -14.88
C VAL A 292 -5.18 10.36 -16.37
N LEU A 293 -5.57 9.18 -16.87
CA LEU A 293 -5.43 8.83 -18.30
C LEU A 293 -6.12 9.82 -19.25
N PHE A 294 -7.23 10.41 -18.83
CA PHE A 294 -7.98 11.38 -19.65
C PHE A 294 -7.21 12.66 -19.94
N GLY A 295 -6.22 13.02 -19.12
CA GLY A 295 -5.33 14.16 -19.34
C GLY A 295 -4.26 13.93 -20.42
N PHE A 296 -4.03 12.68 -20.84
CA PHE A 296 -2.95 12.33 -21.75
C PHE A 296 -3.40 11.59 -23.01
N ASN A 297 -4.64 11.12 -23.06
CA ASN A 297 -5.11 10.22 -24.11
C ASN A 297 -6.47 10.63 -24.64
N ASN A 298 -6.83 10.10 -25.83
CA ASN A 298 -8.18 10.23 -26.34
C ASN A 298 -9.20 9.60 -25.38
N ALA A 299 -10.29 10.33 -25.09
CA ALA A 299 -11.30 9.92 -24.14
C ALA A 299 -11.95 8.57 -24.49
N VAL A 300 -12.23 8.31 -25.77
CA VAL A 300 -12.86 7.06 -26.21
C VAL A 300 -11.93 5.88 -25.97
N THR A 301 -10.66 5.98 -26.36
CA THR A 301 -9.65 4.93 -26.12
C THR A 301 -9.47 4.68 -24.62
N SER A 302 -9.42 5.75 -23.81
CA SER A 302 -9.32 5.64 -22.35
C SER A 302 -10.51 4.90 -21.76
N ILE A 303 -11.75 5.29 -22.11
CA ILE A 303 -12.98 4.66 -21.63
C ILE A 303 -13.01 3.18 -22.01
N VAL A 304 -12.76 2.87 -23.28
CA VAL A 304 -12.79 1.48 -23.79
C VAL A 304 -11.76 0.61 -23.06
N THR A 305 -10.53 1.10 -22.90
CA THR A 305 -9.46 0.34 -22.23
C THR A 305 -9.76 0.17 -20.74
N ILE A 306 -10.18 1.23 -20.05
CA ILE A 306 -10.56 1.15 -18.62
C ILE A 306 -11.70 0.15 -18.43
N ALA A 307 -12.76 0.26 -19.24
CA ALA A 307 -13.89 -0.68 -19.18
C ALA A 307 -13.46 -2.13 -19.44
N THR A 308 -12.61 -2.35 -20.44
CA THR A 308 -12.07 -3.68 -20.76
C THR A 308 -11.28 -4.25 -19.56
N VAL A 309 -10.36 -3.47 -18.98
CA VAL A 309 -9.57 -3.84 -17.80
C VAL A 309 -10.49 -4.21 -16.63
N ILE A 310 -11.49 -3.38 -16.33
CA ILE A 310 -12.45 -3.64 -15.24
C ILE A 310 -13.25 -4.92 -15.49
N ILE A 311 -13.78 -5.11 -16.69
CA ILE A 311 -14.57 -6.30 -17.03
C ILE A 311 -13.71 -7.56 -16.94
N VAL A 312 -12.51 -7.56 -17.52
CA VAL A 312 -11.56 -8.69 -17.45
C VAL A 312 -11.21 -8.99 -15.99
N SER A 313 -10.94 -7.96 -15.17
CA SER A 313 -10.65 -8.11 -13.75
C SER A 313 -11.79 -8.79 -12.98
N ILE A 314 -13.02 -8.32 -13.18
CA ILE A 314 -14.21 -8.88 -12.54
C ILE A 314 -14.42 -10.35 -12.95
N VAL A 315 -14.35 -10.65 -14.25
CA VAL A 315 -14.59 -12.00 -14.77
C VAL A 315 -13.52 -12.97 -14.27
N LEU A 316 -12.24 -12.61 -14.40
CA LEU A 316 -11.14 -13.48 -13.97
C LEU A 316 -11.12 -13.66 -12.45
N ALA A 317 -11.35 -12.59 -11.68
CA ALA A 317 -11.44 -12.68 -10.22
C ALA A 317 -12.62 -13.56 -9.77
N TYR A 318 -13.75 -13.49 -10.46
CA TYR A 318 -14.90 -14.36 -10.18
C TYR A 318 -14.57 -15.85 -10.47
N ILE A 319 -13.93 -16.13 -11.59
CA ILE A 319 -13.50 -17.49 -11.97
C ILE A 319 -12.51 -18.02 -10.94
N ILE A 320 -11.43 -17.27 -10.67
CA ILE A 320 -10.38 -17.68 -9.73
C ILE A 320 -10.95 -17.83 -8.31
N GLY A 321 -11.78 -16.90 -7.84
CA GLY A 321 -12.45 -17.00 -6.54
C GLY A 321 -13.36 -18.23 -6.44
N THR A 322 -14.03 -18.61 -7.53
CA THR A 322 -14.82 -19.86 -7.59
C THR A 322 -13.93 -21.09 -7.51
N LEU A 323 -12.78 -21.09 -8.19
CA LEU A 323 -11.81 -22.19 -8.12
C LEU A 323 -11.20 -22.32 -6.72
N ILE A 324 -10.84 -21.19 -6.08
CA ILE A 324 -10.34 -21.17 -4.71
C ILE A 324 -11.34 -21.84 -3.75
N ASN A 325 -12.63 -21.51 -3.85
CA ASN A 325 -13.67 -22.13 -3.04
C ASN A 325 -13.87 -23.60 -3.37
N LYS A 326 -13.94 -23.95 -4.66
CA LYS A 326 -14.17 -25.33 -5.11
C LYS A 326 -13.07 -26.30 -4.65
N PHE A 327 -11.81 -25.85 -4.70
CA PHE A 327 -10.65 -26.67 -4.30
C PHE A 327 -10.26 -26.46 -2.83
N ASN A 328 -11.06 -25.74 -2.05
CA ASN A 328 -10.83 -25.48 -0.63
C ASN A 328 -9.46 -24.85 -0.32
N LEU A 329 -8.95 -24.04 -1.26
CA LEU A 329 -7.62 -23.43 -1.20
C LEU A 329 -7.52 -22.32 -0.15
N MET A 330 -8.62 -21.93 0.51
CA MET A 330 -8.62 -21.05 1.68
C MET A 330 -7.83 -21.63 2.86
N ASN A 331 -7.71 -22.98 2.94
CA ASN A 331 -6.98 -23.66 4.01
C ASN A 331 -5.45 -23.67 3.80
N ILE A 332 -4.95 -23.19 2.67
CA ILE A 332 -3.51 -22.98 2.44
C ILE A 332 -2.97 -21.83 3.30
N ASN A 333 -3.84 -21.04 3.89
CA ASN A 333 -3.45 -20.04 4.85
C ASN A 333 -2.90 -20.69 6.11
N PHE A 334 -1.79 -20.16 6.60
CA PHE A 334 -1.24 -20.49 7.91
C PHE A 334 -2.35 -20.41 8.95
N LYS A 335 -2.87 -21.56 9.45
CA LYS A 335 -3.86 -21.61 10.52
C LYS A 335 -3.38 -20.74 11.67
N MET A 336 -4.06 -19.62 11.90
CA MET A 336 -3.78 -18.81 13.08
C MET A 336 -4.27 -19.56 14.32
N PRO A 337 -3.41 -19.83 15.32
CA PRO A 337 -3.93 -20.24 16.62
C PRO A 337 -4.72 -19.06 17.19
N SER A 338 -6.02 -19.26 17.41
CA SER A 338 -6.88 -18.30 18.09
C SER A 338 -6.35 -18.12 19.52
N LYS A 339 -5.55 -17.09 19.78
CA LYS A 339 -5.35 -16.60 21.15
C LYS A 339 -6.67 -15.92 21.56
N LYS A 340 -7.44 -16.57 22.42
CA LYS A 340 -8.51 -15.94 23.19
C LYS A 340 -7.92 -14.76 23.94
N ASN A 341 -8.10 -13.56 23.43
CA ASN A 341 -7.80 -12.34 24.18
C ASN A 341 -8.91 -12.19 25.23
N HIS A 342 -8.63 -12.58 26.45
CA HIS A 342 -9.36 -12.11 27.61
C HIS A 342 -9.00 -10.63 27.83
N ILE A 343 -9.66 -9.74 27.09
CA ILE A 343 -9.78 -8.35 27.50
C ILE A 343 -10.91 -8.37 28.54
N LYS A 344 -10.54 -8.35 29.82
CA LYS A 344 -11.48 -7.92 30.87
C LYS A 344 -11.78 -6.46 30.58
N GLU A 345 -13.00 -6.19 30.17
CA GLU A 345 -13.59 -4.86 30.29
C GLU A 345 -13.57 -4.50 31.78
N SER A 346 -12.73 -3.58 32.16
CA SER A 346 -12.83 -2.85 33.43
C SER A 346 -13.50 -1.52 33.11
N VAL A 347 -14.71 -1.42 33.60
CA VAL A 347 -15.55 -0.21 33.71
C VAL A 347 -14.77 0.93 34.39
#